data_77f58bc46dc6db2c83bec990c2b1438e
#
_entry.id   77f58bc46dc6db2c83bec990c2b1438e
#
_cell.length_a   1.000
_cell.length_b   1.000
_cell.length_c   1.000
_cell.angle_alpha   90.00
_cell.angle_beta   90.00
_cell.angle_gamma   90.00
#
_symmetry.space_group_name_H-M   'P 1'
#
loop_
_entity.id
_entity.type
_entity.pdbx_description
1 polymer ?
#
loop_
_entity_poly.entity_id
_entity_poly.type
_entity_poly.pdbx_seq_one_letter_code
_entity_poly.pdbx_strand_id
1 'polypeptide(L)'
;MKITRTARFKKAWQELTQEEKALGRKALRNLATDVRYPALRAKKMQGTEHIWEARVSRSLRMTFEIAGNTIILRNIGRHDETLEQP
;
A
#
# COMPACT_ATOMS: atom_id res chain seq x y z
N MET A 1 -12.94 1.60 7.93
CA MET A 1 -11.93 0.60 8.32
C MET A 1 -10.78 1.24 9.06
N LYS A 2 -10.21 0.53 10.01
CA LYS A 2 -8.98 0.96 10.66
C LYS A 2 -7.79 0.72 9.75
N ILE A 3 -6.79 1.59 9.82
CA ILE A 3 -5.52 1.39 9.11
C ILE A 3 -4.40 1.44 10.13
N THR A 4 -3.57 0.38 10.16
CA THR A 4 -2.37 0.31 10.97
C THR A 4 -1.15 0.19 10.07
N ARG A 5 0.03 0.46 10.62
CA ARG A 5 1.29 0.42 9.88
C ARG A 5 2.28 -0.47 10.58
N THR A 6 2.93 -1.35 9.82
CA THR A 6 4.06 -2.09 10.35
C THR A 6 5.28 -1.19 10.48
N ALA A 7 6.26 -1.61 11.30
CA ALA A 7 7.51 -0.88 11.41
C ALA A 7 8.22 -0.79 10.05
N ARG A 8 8.14 -1.85 9.25
CA ARG A 8 8.70 -1.90 7.91
C ARG A 8 8.06 -0.85 7.00
N PHE A 9 6.73 -0.69 7.05
CA PHE A 9 6.04 0.32 6.27
C PHE A 9 6.49 1.73 6.67
N LYS A 10 6.60 1.99 7.96
CA LYS A 10 7.05 3.30 8.46
C LYS A 10 8.43 3.64 7.95
N LYS A 11 9.35 2.68 7.96
CA LYS A 11 10.70 2.87 7.44
C LYS A 11 10.69 3.13 5.93
N ALA A 12 9.94 2.34 5.18
CA ALA A 12 9.81 2.53 3.73
C ALA A 12 9.22 3.90 3.40
N TRP A 13 8.22 4.34 4.16
CA TRP A 13 7.62 5.66 3.99
C TRP A 13 8.65 6.78 4.13
N GLN A 14 9.53 6.68 5.14
CA GLN A 14 10.54 7.71 5.38
C GLN A 14 11.52 7.85 4.22
N GLU A 15 11.72 6.82 3.44
CA GLU A 15 12.62 6.84 2.29
C GLU A 15 12.01 7.47 1.04
N LEU A 16 10.70 7.76 1.06
CA LEU A 16 10.04 8.41 -0.06
C LEU A 16 10.41 9.89 -0.15
N THR A 17 10.44 10.42 -1.36
CA THR A 17 10.57 11.86 -1.58
C THR A 17 9.30 12.57 -1.10
N GLN A 18 9.33 13.89 -0.98
CA GLN A 18 8.15 14.66 -0.58
C GLN A 18 7.01 14.51 -1.60
N GLU A 19 7.33 14.47 -2.90
CA GLU A 19 6.34 14.25 -3.93
C GLU A 19 5.71 12.85 -3.82
N GLU A 20 6.54 11.85 -3.59
CA GLU A 20 6.06 10.47 -3.41
C GLU A 20 5.18 10.34 -2.17
N LYS A 21 5.55 11.01 -1.08
CA LYS A 21 4.73 11.02 0.14
C LYS A 21 3.37 11.67 -0.11
N ALA A 22 3.32 12.73 -0.92
CA ALA A 22 2.05 13.36 -1.27
C ALA A 22 1.15 12.39 -2.03
N LEU A 23 1.71 11.66 -2.99
CA LEU A 23 0.98 10.63 -3.73
C LEU A 23 0.55 9.49 -2.81
N GLY A 24 1.42 9.09 -1.90
CA GLY A 24 1.12 8.07 -0.90
C GLY A 24 -0.03 8.47 0.01
N ARG A 25 -0.04 9.71 0.49
CA ARG A 25 -1.14 10.21 1.33
C ARG A 25 -2.47 10.19 0.59
N LYS A 26 -2.47 10.57 -0.70
CA LYS A 26 -3.68 10.51 -1.51
C LYS A 26 -4.18 9.07 -1.64
N ALA A 27 -3.27 8.13 -1.94
CA ALA A 27 -3.62 6.72 -2.05
C ALA A 27 -4.18 6.17 -0.73
N LEU A 28 -3.59 6.55 0.41
CA LEU A 28 -4.07 6.12 1.72
C LEU A 28 -5.45 6.68 2.04
N ARG A 29 -5.74 7.93 1.65
CA ARG A 29 -7.09 8.47 1.80
C ARG A 29 -8.10 7.68 0.96
N ASN A 30 -7.75 7.34 -0.27
CA ASN A 30 -8.61 6.55 -1.12
C ASN A 30 -8.83 5.15 -0.54
N LEU A 31 -7.78 4.54 -0.03
CA LEU A 31 -7.86 3.21 0.59
C LEU A 31 -8.75 3.23 1.83
N ALA A 32 -8.65 4.28 2.64
CA ALA A 32 -9.49 4.45 3.83
C ALA A 32 -10.96 4.62 3.47
N THR A 33 -11.24 5.21 2.32
CA THR A 33 -12.61 5.41 1.83
C THR A 33 -13.20 4.09 1.32
N ASP A 34 -12.46 3.40 0.47
CA ASP A 34 -12.90 2.13 -0.11
C ASP A 34 -11.69 1.41 -0.71
N VAL A 35 -11.45 0.18 -0.26
CA VAL A 35 -10.35 -0.63 -0.80
C VAL A 35 -10.52 -0.86 -2.31
N ARG A 36 -11.74 -0.77 -2.81
CA ARG A 36 -12.05 -0.93 -4.24
C ARG A 36 -12.03 0.37 -5.03
N TYR A 37 -11.54 1.44 -4.43
CA TYR A 37 -11.43 2.72 -5.13
C TYR A 37 -10.66 2.50 -6.45
N PRO A 38 -11.24 2.85 -7.61
CA PRO A 38 -10.70 2.43 -8.93
C PRO A 38 -9.24 2.79 -9.18
N ALA A 39 -8.80 3.97 -8.74
CA ALA A 39 -7.43 4.41 -8.98
C ALA A 39 -6.39 3.53 -8.28
N LEU A 40 -6.77 2.82 -7.22
CA LEU A 40 -5.86 1.94 -6.47
C LEU A 40 -5.58 0.64 -7.20
N ARG A 41 -6.49 0.16 -8.04
CA ARG A 41 -6.38 -1.13 -8.71
C ARG A 41 -5.97 -2.24 -7.74
N ALA A 42 -6.56 -2.22 -6.53
CA ALA A 42 -6.19 -3.16 -5.48
C ALA A 42 -6.55 -4.59 -5.87
N LYS A 43 -5.62 -5.50 -5.65
CA LYS A 43 -5.83 -6.92 -5.93
C LYS A 43 -4.94 -7.76 -5.03
N LYS A 44 -5.35 -9.02 -4.81
CA LYS A 44 -4.51 -9.98 -4.10
C LYS A 44 -3.31 -10.32 -4.96
N MET A 45 -2.14 -10.42 -4.33
CA MET A 45 -0.93 -10.82 -5.03
C MET A 45 -0.94 -12.32 -5.28
N GLN A 46 -0.55 -12.73 -6.49
CA GLN A 46 -0.39 -14.14 -6.82
C GLN A 46 0.76 -14.72 -5.99
N GLY A 47 0.59 -15.97 -5.57
CA GLY A 47 1.59 -16.64 -4.74
C GLY A 47 1.47 -16.32 -3.26
N THR A 48 0.52 -15.50 -2.86
CA THR A 48 0.24 -15.19 -1.46
C THR A 48 -1.23 -15.45 -1.17
N GLU A 49 -1.56 -15.74 0.10
CA GLU A 49 -2.95 -16.00 0.49
C GLU A 49 -3.66 -14.74 0.98
N HIS A 50 -2.91 -13.76 1.47
CA HIS A 50 -3.53 -12.64 2.18
C HIS A 50 -2.86 -11.30 1.94
N ILE A 51 -1.90 -11.22 1.03
CA ILE A 51 -1.24 -9.95 0.73
C ILE A 51 -1.89 -9.32 -0.49
N TRP A 52 -2.22 -8.04 -0.36
CA TRP A 52 -2.80 -7.23 -1.41
C TRP A 52 -1.79 -6.21 -1.89
N GLU A 53 -1.88 -5.82 -3.16
CA GLU A 53 -1.14 -4.70 -3.70
C GLU A 53 -2.10 -3.62 -4.17
N ALA A 54 -1.67 -2.36 -4.10
CA ALA A 54 -2.42 -1.24 -4.61
C ALA A 54 -1.47 -0.27 -5.31
N ARG A 55 -1.99 0.36 -6.36
CA ARG A 55 -1.25 1.37 -7.12
C ARG A 55 -1.29 2.70 -6.37
N VAL A 56 -0.12 3.28 -6.14
CA VAL A 56 0.02 4.63 -5.57
C VAL A 56 0.20 5.64 -6.70
N SER A 57 1.07 5.31 -7.64
CA SER A 57 1.29 6.09 -8.86
C SER A 57 1.83 5.14 -9.93
N ARG A 58 2.21 5.68 -11.08
CA ARG A 58 2.75 4.86 -12.16
C ARG A 58 3.92 3.98 -11.70
N SER A 59 4.81 4.52 -10.86
CA SER A 59 6.02 3.82 -10.44
C SER A 59 5.97 3.33 -8.99
N LEU A 60 4.96 3.70 -8.24
CA LEU A 60 4.87 3.35 -6.81
C LEU A 60 3.74 2.37 -6.53
N ARG A 61 4.01 1.43 -5.64
CA ARG A 61 3.03 0.45 -5.15
C ARG A 61 3.07 0.39 -3.64
N MET A 62 1.96 -0.04 -3.04
CA MET A 62 1.94 -0.37 -1.62
C MET A 62 1.34 -1.76 -1.45
N THR A 63 1.69 -2.42 -0.37
CA THR A 63 1.17 -3.74 -0.02
C THR A 63 0.53 -3.69 1.35
N PHE A 64 -0.48 -4.51 1.54
CA PHE A 64 -1.24 -4.53 2.78
C PHE A 64 -1.95 -5.86 2.97
N GLU A 65 -2.42 -6.09 4.18
CA GLU A 65 -3.31 -7.20 4.52
C GLU A 65 -4.62 -6.63 5.03
N ILE A 66 -5.66 -7.42 4.91
CA ILE A 66 -6.96 -7.09 5.50
C ILE A 66 -7.26 -8.13 6.57
N ALA A 67 -7.39 -7.68 7.79
CA ALA A 67 -7.71 -8.55 8.93
C ALA A 67 -8.97 -7.99 9.60
N GLY A 68 -10.11 -8.65 9.38
CA GLY A 68 -11.39 -8.14 9.86
C GLY A 68 -11.69 -6.77 9.30
N ASN A 69 -11.83 -5.78 10.17
CA ASN A 69 -12.10 -4.38 9.77
C ASN A 69 -10.83 -3.52 9.80
N THR A 70 -9.66 -4.14 9.69
CA THR A 70 -8.38 -3.44 9.78
C THR A 70 -7.55 -3.72 8.55
N ILE A 71 -6.97 -2.67 7.98
CA ILE A 71 -5.97 -2.74 6.91
C ILE A 71 -4.61 -2.58 7.57
N ILE A 72 -3.71 -3.53 7.33
CA ILE A 72 -2.37 -3.54 7.91
C ILE A 72 -1.40 -3.23 6.77
N LEU A 73 -0.80 -2.04 6.77
CA LEU A 73 0.14 -1.62 5.74
C LEU A 73 1.49 -2.31 5.93
N ARG A 74 2.00 -2.94 4.88
CA ARG A 74 3.22 -3.76 4.94
C ARG A 74 4.43 -3.10 4.33
N ASN A 75 4.28 -2.52 3.13
CA ASN A 75 5.40 -1.90 2.41
C ASN A 75 4.87 -0.85 1.44
N ILE A 76 5.74 0.08 1.05
CA ILE A 76 5.47 1.08 0.03
C ILE A 76 6.78 1.45 -0.64
N GLY A 77 6.79 1.61 -1.95
CA GLY A 77 7.99 1.96 -2.67
C GLY A 77 7.84 1.71 -4.17
N ARG A 78 8.96 1.62 -4.84
CA ARG A 78 8.99 1.38 -6.27
C ARG A 78 8.40 0.02 -6.62
N HIS A 79 7.75 -0.04 -7.77
CA HIS A 79 6.99 -1.20 -8.23
C HIS A 79 7.76 -2.52 -8.04
N ASP A 80 8.92 -2.64 -8.67
CA ASP A 80 9.63 -3.93 -8.67
C ASP A 80 10.11 -4.33 -7.28
N GLU A 81 10.76 -3.41 -6.58
CA GLU A 81 11.30 -3.69 -5.25
C GLU A 81 10.20 -4.03 -4.24
N THR A 82 9.10 -3.31 -4.30
CA THR A 82 8.00 -3.49 -3.34
C THR A 82 7.27 -4.81 -3.57
N LEU A 83 7.05 -5.18 -4.83
CA LEU A 83 6.33 -6.42 -5.15
C LEU A 83 7.20 -7.66 -4.99
N GLU A 84 8.53 -7.53 -5.01
CA GLU A 84 9.43 -8.64 -4.69
C GLU A 84 9.47 -8.93 -3.19
N GLN A 85 9.27 -7.91 -2.37
CA GLN A 85 9.28 -8.05 -0.90
C GLN A 85 8.04 -7.41 -0.30
N PRO A 86 6.89 -7.95 -0.62
CA PRO A 86 5.64 -7.36 -0.15
C PRO A 86 5.45 -7.53 1.34
#